data_60fed3fe0cbf2bae707b8db56a79f484
#
_entry.id   60fed3fe0cbf2bae707b8db56a79f484
#
_cell.length_a   1.000
_cell.length_b   1.000
_cell.length_c   1.000
_cell.angle_alpha   90.00
_cell.angle_beta   90.00
_cell.angle_gamma   90.00
#
_symmetry.space_group_name_H-M   'P 1'
#
loop_
_entity.id
_entity.type
_entity.pdbx_description
1 polymer ?
#
loop_
_entity_poly.entity_id
_entity_poly.type
_entity_poly.pdbx_seq_one_letter_code
_entity_poly.pdbx_strand_id
1 'polypeptide(L)'
;MRQAATAGVLLSALASLSACNQSDSAQAAQQSAAAKPVAGGTLTWGVTTEPACFDPHRSSQQNAFWVIRNYVDSLIYKQRDGSYSPWLAKSWSVSGDGKTYTFNLRDDVHFTDGTPFDAQAVKANFDYIIANVATTASSAALLAHLDHVEAVSPSVVHIVLKQADSTLLASLSSVSLGFISPKALAANHDLCGGGPGIVGTGPFVFSAYQRGQSATFTRNADYRWAPSAAQHQGPAWLDKVVYRFLPEASVRTGALSSGQVDLIEGVQPTDASVFDHVAGFQFFTGPSAATTSFTLNVNYTAWPTDDVRVRRALRDGFDVDGIVKSIYLGTVGRAWSNIGPDNPDYATALKGSWGNKVAEANRLLDQAGWTTRDSEGFRTKDGKRLTIEVGYPQPYIRDSRDVLIHAVQSALRQNVGLDLHLRITTAGEFENQKVTGRWSAYPNTENASDAAFELWDNLGDAGFLYRAVPARDAVLTGKINEARRLPVGDERRKLLAEIQQYAVDQAYIVPLYTPQYHLAAKANVHGVGFEPSLDGPSSAYELWVDKQGTS
;
A
#
# COMPACT_ATOMS: atom_id res chain seq x y z
N MET A 1 -30.49 76.98 42.05
CA MET A 1 -29.61 77.32 43.16
C MET A 1 -28.84 76.02 43.55
N ARG A 2 -27.55 76.07 43.31
CA ARG A 2 -26.50 75.59 44.24
C ARG A 2 -26.68 74.14 44.77
N GLN A 3 -25.78 73.17 44.70
CA GLN A 3 -24.30 73.11 44.67
C GLN A 3 -24.03 71.61 44.39
N ALA A 4 -23.24 71.15 43.52
CA ALA A 4 -21.79 71.04 43.47
C ALA A 4 -21.18 70.23 44.62
N ALA A 5 -20.45 69.28 44.22
CA ALA A 5 -19.20 68.77 44.75
C ALA A 5 -19.19 67.44 45.54
N THR A 6 -18.28 66.63 45.08
CA THR A 6 -17.36 65.67 45.72
C THR A 6 -17.82 64.30 46.02
N ALA A 7 -17.33 63.40 45.21
CA ALA A 7 -16.80 62.11 45.65
C ALA A 7 -15.96 61.48 44.52
N GLY A 8 -14.75 61.92 44.40
CA GLY A 8 -13.65 61.19 43.84
C GLY A 8 -13.06 60.28 44.91
N VAL A 9 -12.30 59.25 44.50
CA VAL A 9 -11.57 58.30 45.33
C VAL A 9 -12.43 57.13 45.87
N LEU A 10 -12.54 56.09 45.08
CA LEU A 10 -12.64 54.67 45.47
C LEU A 10 -12.77 53.76 44.24
N LEU A 11 -11.78 53.86 43.31
CA LEU A 11 -11.66 52.93 42.15
C LEU A 11 -10.20 52.68 41.80
N SER A 12 -9.42 52.20 42.78
CA SER A 12 -8.00 51.89 42.57
C SER A 12 -7.50 50.69 43.37
N ALA A 13 -8.35 49.71 43.68
CA ALA A 13 -7.93 48.55 44.48
C ALA A 13 -8.48 47.18 43.97
N LEU A 14 -8.82 47.06 42.69
CA LEU A 14 -9.30 45.78 42.10
C LEU A 14 -8.60 45.36 40.80
N ALA A 15 -7.43 45.95 40.49
CA ALA A 15 -6.68 45.63 39.27
C ALA A 15 -5.37 44.85 39.52
N SER A 16 -5.21 44.20 40.66
CA SER A 16 -3.94 43.52 41.01
C SER A 16 -4.08 42.03 41.36
N LEU A 17 -5.19 41.37 41.01
CA LEU A 17 -5.39 39.92 41.24
C LEU A 17 -5.63 39.09 39.98
N SER A 18 -5.43 39.65 38.77
CA SER A 18 -5.55 38.91 37.50
C SER A 18 -4.23 38.64 36.78
N ALA A 19 -3.08 38.87 37.45
CA ALA A 19 -1.75 38.75 36.83
C ALA A 19 -0.99 37.45 37.17
N CYS A 20 -1.60 36.49 37.87
CA CYS A 20 -0.92 35.23 38.26
C CYS A 20 -1.43 33.96 37.58
N ASN A 21 -2.28 34.06 36.56
CA ASN A 21 -2.78 32.87 35.87
C ASN A 21 -2.53 32.87 34.34
N GLN A 22 -1.58 33.67 33.86
CA GLN A 22 -1.18 33.69 32.43
C GLN A 22 0.27 33.25 32.19
N SER A 23 0.99 32.80 33.22
CA SER A 23 2.37 32.34 33.06
C SER A 23 2.52 30.82 32.85
N ASP A 24 1.47 30.01 33.04
CA ASP A 24 1.57 28.55 32.84
C ASP A 24 1.10 28.04 31.47
N SER A 25 0.43 28.90 30.69
CA SER A 25 0.03 28.53 29.32
C SER A 25 1.00 29.02 28.23
N ALA A 26 2.01 29.82 28.58
CA ALA A 26 3.04 30.28 27.63
C ALA A 26 4.32 29.44 27.65
N GLN A 27 4.44 28.44 28.51
CA GLN A 27 5.60 27.53 28.57
C GLN A 27 5.39 26.19 27.87
N ALA A 28 4.19 25.91 27.36
CA ALA A 28 3.91 24.67 26.58
C ALA A 28 4.06 24.84 25.07
N ALA A 29 4.45 26.01 24.57
CA ALA A 29 4.73 26.25 23.16
C ALA A 29 6.19 26.70 22.93
N GLN A 30 7.14 26.07 23.62
CA GLN A 30 8.49 25.97 23.06
C GLN A 30 8.39 24.94 21.95
N GLN A 31 8.09 25.41 20.73
CA GLN A 31 8.42 24.69 19.49
C GLN A 31 9.87 24.23 19.63
N SER A 32 10.09 22.96 19.88
CA SER A 32 11.38 22.32 19.72
C SER A 32 11.87 22.77 18.33
N ALA A 33 12.94 23.57 18.31
CA ALA A 33 13.60 23.94 17.07
C ALA A 33 13.83 22.64 16.31
N ALA A 34 13.26 22.51 15.10
CA ALA A 34 13.31 21.27 14.33
C ALA A 34 14.76 20.80 14.29
N ALA A 35 15.03 19.64 14.87
CA ALA A 35 16.38 19.10 14.93
C ALA A 35 16.95 19.02 13.52
N LYS A 36 18.18 19.46 13.31
CA LYS A 36 18.79 19.44 11.97
C LYS A 36 19.36 18.06 11.68
N PRO A 37 19.19 17.56 10.45
CA PRO A 37 19.77 16.28 10.05
C PRO A 37 21.28 16.19 10.33
N VAL A 38 21.70 15.07 10.88
CA VAL A 38 23.09 14.78 11.21
C VAL A 38 23.56 13.59 10.39
N ALA A 39 24.69 13.77 9.69
CA ALA A 39 25.30 12.68 8.94
C ALA A 39 26.03 11.71 9.87
N GLY A 40 25.93 10.41 9.54
CA GLY A 40 26.60 9.32 10.27
C GLY A 40 25.62 8.43 11.04
N GLY A 41 26.19 7.40 11.66
CA GLY A 41 25.44 6.48 12.50
C GLY A 41 24.86 5.27 11.78
N THR A 42 24.36 4.35 12.59
CA THR A 42 23.69 3.12 12.13
C THR A 42 22.26 3.11 12.67
N LEU A 43 21.31 2.76 11.81
CA LEU A 43 19.92 2.50 12.21
C LEU A 43 19.64 1.02 12.09
N THR A 44 19.04 0.45 13.12
CA THR A 44 18.53 -0.93 13.11
C THR A 44 17.01 -0.92 13.00
N TRP A 45 16.49 -1.51 11.94
CA TRP A 45 15.05 -1.56 11.64
C TRP A 45 14.52 -2.98 11.77
N GLY A 46 13.63 -3.23 12.73
CA GLY A 46 12.92 -4.51 12.89
C GLY A 46 11.75 -4.59 11.91
N VAL A 47 11.78 -5.59 11.02
CA VAL A 47 10.74 -5.82 10.00
C VAL A 47 10.04 -7.15 10.19
N THR A 48 8.77 -7.24 9.75
CA THR A 48 7.92 -8.41 9.95
C THR A 48 8.36 -9.62 9.14
N THR A 49 8.95 -9.40 7.98
CA THR A 49 9.20 -10.48 7.01
C THR A 49 10.55 -10.29 6.33
N GLU A 50 11.26 -11.40 6.19
CA GLU A 50 12.40 -11.50 5.30
C GLU A 50 11.91 -11.48 3.85
N PRO A 51 12.50 -10.64 2.95
CA PRO A 51 12.21 -10.73 1.53
C PRO A 51 12.52 -12.13 0.99
N ALA A 52 11.55 -12.78 0.37
CA ALA A 52 11.77 -14.07 -0.28
C ALA A 52 12.70 -13.94 -1.51
N CYS A 53 12.78 -12.75 -2.07
CA CYS A 53 13.62 -12.42 -3.22
C CYS A 53 14.04 -10.95 -3.15
N PHE A 54 15.32 -10.68 -3.35
CA PHE A 54 15.88 -9.32 -3.38
C PHE A 54 16.02 -8.74 -4.80
N ASP A 55 15.76 -9.54 -5.84
CA ASP A 55 15.66 -9.04 -7.21
C ASP A 55 14.38 -8.19 -7.36
N PRO A 56 14.45 -6.88 -7.66
CA PRO A 56 13.27 -6.04 -7.81
C PRO A 56 12.30 -6.56 -8.86
N HIS A 57 12.81 -7.18 -9.92
CA HIS A 57 12.01 -7.67 -11.05
C HIS A 57 11.29 -8.99 -10.74
N ARG A 58 11.75 -9.76 -9.76
CA ARG A 58 11.20 -11.06 -9.35
C ARG A 58 10.43 -11.00 -8.04
N SER A 59 10.63 -9.95 -7.24
CA SER A 59 9.92 -9.77 -5.97
C SER A 59 8.47 -9.36 -6.23
N SER A 60 7.53 -10.09 -5.59
CA SER A 60 6.10 -9.77 -5.59
C SER A 60 5.60 -9.39 -4.19
N GLN A 61 6.51 -9.30 -3.21
CA GLN A 61 6.17 -9.05 -1.82
C GLN A 61 6.23 -7.56 -1.51
N GLN A 62 5.10 -6.97 -1.16
CA GLN A 62 4.99 -5.56 -0.78
C GLN A 62 5.98 -5.16 0.31
N ASN A 63 6.10 -5.96 1.34
CA ASN A 63 7.00 -5.72 2.47
C ASN A 63 8.51 -5.85 2.14
N ALA A 64 8.86 -6.33 0.95
CA ALA A 64 10.23 -6.28 0.45
C ALA A 64 10.58 -4.92 -0.20
N PHE A 65 9.59 -4.17 -0.67
CA PHE A 65 9.82 -3.03 -1.56
C PHE A 65 10.55 -1.88 -0.87
N TRP A 66 10.26 -1.55 0.39
CA TRP A 66 11.04 -0.50 1.09
C TRP A 66 12.47 -0.94 1.45
N VAL A 67 12.72 -2.26 1.58
CA VAL A 67 14.07 -2.81 1.68
C VAL A 67 14.81 -2.67 0.34
N ILE A 68 14.16 -3.05 -0.75
CA ILE A 68 14.69 -2.99 -2.13
C ILE A 68 14.95 -1.54 -2.57
N ARG A 69 14.07 -0.61 -2.20
CA ARG A 69 14.21 0.83 -2.52
C ARG A 69 15.50 1.46 -1.97
N ASN A 70 16.19 0.83 -1.05
CA ASN A 70 17.49 1.32 -0.58
C ASN A 70 18.60 1.24 -1.64
N TYR A 71 18.49 0.34 -2.62
CA TYR A 71 19.51 0.13 -3.64
C TYR A 71 19.04 0.28 -5.09
N VAL A 72 17.75 0.51 -5.34
CA VAL A 72 17.24 0.79 -6.69
C VAL A 72 16.42 2.07 -6.73
N ASP A 73 16.53 2.79 -7.82
CA ASP A 73 15.73 3.97 -8.15
C ASP A 73 14.81 3.70 -9.36
N SER A 74 13.85 4.58 -9.58
CA SER A 74 12.88 4.52 -10.69
C SER A 74 13.10 5.66 -11.69
N LEU A 75 12.53 5.55 -12.91
CA LEU A 75 12.62 6.63 -13.89
C LEU A 75 11.99 7.92 -13.39
N ILE A 76 10.86 7.81 -12.71
CA ILE A 76 10.05 8.93 -12.20
C ILE A 76 9.57 8.63 -10.78
N TYR A 77 9.23 9.66 -10.03
CA TYR A 77 8.70 9.58 -8.68
C TYR A 77 7.21 9.92 -8.69
N LYS A 78 6.38 9.10 -8.04
CA LYS A 78 4.95 9.35 -7.85
C LYS A 78 4.73 10.22 -6.62
N GLN A 79 3.98 11.31 -6.79
CA GLN A 79 3.56 12.20 -5.70
C GLN A 79 2.28 11.68 -5.02
N ARG A 80 1.99 12.20 -3.82
CA ARG A 80 0.76 11.84 -3.08
C ARG A 80 -0.52 12.26 -3.79
N ASP A 81 -0.48 13.35 -4.55
CA ASP A 81 -1.61 13.83 -5.35
C ASP A 81 -1.83 13.06 -6.66
N GLY A 82 -1.02 12.01 -6.89
CA GLY A 82 -1.07 11.18 -8.09
C GLY A 82 -0.28 11.74 -9.28
N SER A 83 0.30 12.94 -9.17
CA SER A 83 1.21 13.48 -10.18
C SER A 83 2.58 12.80 -10.14
N TYR A 84 3.39 13.03 -11.17
CA TYR A 84 4.72 12.47 -11.28
C TYR A 84 5.77 13.57 -11.38
N SER A 85 6.94 13.32 -10.79
CA SER A 85 8.08 14.23 -10.84
C SER A 85 9.36 13.53 -11.32
N PRO A 86 10.35 14.29 -11.82
CA PRO A 86 11.62 13.74 -12.27
C PRO A 86 12.38 12.96 -11.19
N TRP A 87 13.04 11.86 -11.63
CA TRP A 87 14.01 11.12 -10.84
C TRP A 87 15.20 10.75 -11.71
N LEU A 88 15.35 9.47 -12.17
CA LEU A 88 16.41 9.10 -13.11
C LEU A 88 16.17 9.66 -14.52
N ALA A 89 14.93 9.96 -14.87
CA ALA A 89 14.58 10.78 -16.02
C ALA A 89 14.42 12.25 -15.60
N LYS A 90 15.06 13.18 -16.35
CA LYS A 90 14.93 14.64 -16.19
C LYS A 90 13.54 15.14 -16.65
N SER A 91 13.01 14.51 -17.68
CA SER A 91 11.72 14.85 -18.29
C SER A 91 11.23 13.72 -19.19
N TRP A 92 9.95 13.77 -19.52
CA TRP A 92 9.34 12.85 -20.49
C TRP A 92 8.25 13.53 -21.30
N SER A 93 7.89 12.92 -22.42
CA SER A 93 6.73 13.27 -23.23
C SER A 93 6.02 12.02 -23.73
N VAL A 94 4.75 12.15 -24.07
CA VAL A 94 3.92 11.09 -24.61
C VAL A 94 3.43 11.51 -25.99
N SER A 95 3.49 10.60 -26.97
CA SER A 95 2.97 10.83 -28.31
C SER A 95 1.46 11.05 -28.31
N GLY A 96 0.92 11.73 -29.32
CA GLY A 96 -0.51 12.05 -29.41
C GLY A 96 -1.43 10.82 -29.46
N ASP A 97 -0.92 9.66 -29.88
CA ASP A 97 -1.63 8.39 -29.88
C ASP A 97 -1.48 7.59 -28.55
N GLY A 98 -0.72 8.14 -27.58
CA GLY A 98 -0.49 7.54 -26.27
C GLY A 98 0.39 6.29 -26.27
N LYS A 99 1.10 6.01 -27.39
CA LYS A 99 1.85 4.75 -27.51
C LYS A 99 3.35 4.87 -27.32
N THR A 100 3.94 6.06 -27.55
CA THR A 100 5.37 6.26 -27.41
C THR A 100 5.65 7.22 -26.26
N TYR A 101 6.38 6.74 -25.28
CA TYR A 101 6.88 7.53 -24.16
C TYR A 101 8.36 7.81 -24.38
N THR A 102 8.73 9.07 -24.53
CA THR A 102 10.12 9.52 -24.70
C THR A 102 10.64 10.03 -23.36
N PHE A 103 11.68 9.41 -22.81
CA PHE A 103 12.33 9.85 -21.57
C PHE A 103 13.70 10.43 -21.87
N ASN A 104 13.98 11.62 -21.31
CA ASN A 104 15.30 12.21 -21.27
C ASN A 104 15.96 11.85 -19.94
N LEU A 105 16.98 11.02 -19.97
CA LEU A 105 17.67 10.48 -18.81
C LEU A 105 18.67 11.48 -18.23
N ARG A 106 18.99 11.34 -16.95
CA ARG A 106 20.15 11.98 -16.31
C ARG A 106 21.44 11.38 -16.89
N ASP A 107 22.50 12.17 -16.90
CA ASP A 107 23.83 11.84 -17.40
C ASP A 107 24.89 11.77 -16.29
N ASP A 108 24.47 11.98 -15.05
CA ASP A 108 25.29 11.97 -13.83
C ASP A 108 25.03 10.76 -12.92
N VAL A 109 24.27 9.77 -13.40
CA VAL A 109 23.89 8.57 -12.63
C VAL A 109 24.79 7.40 -12.97
N HIS A 110 25.23 6.69 -11.92
CA HIS A 110 26.01 5.46 -12.04
C HIS A 110 25.46 4.38 -11.11
N PHE A 111 25.55 3.14 -11.56
CA PHE A 111 25.40 2.00 -10.67
C PHE A 111 26.56 1.92 -9.68
N THR A 112 26.36 1.26 -8.54
CA THR A 112 27.41 1.16 -7.50
C THR A 112 28.62 0.34 -7.91
N ASP A 113 28.63 -0.28 -9.10
CA ASP A 113 29.81 -0.92 -9.74
C ASP A 113 30.53 0.00 -10.74
N GLY A 114 30.13 1.27 -10.83
CA GLY A 114 30.66 2.26 -11.75
C GLY A 114 30.10 2.20 -13.18
N THR A 115 29.22 1.27 -13.51
CA THR A 115 28.53 1.22 -14.81
C THR A 115 27.62 2.45 -14.95
N PRO A 116 27.65 3.19 -16.09
CA PRO A 116 26.74 4.32 -16.27
C PRO A 116 25.28 3.87 -16.37
N PHE A 117 24.36 4.69 -15.86
CA PHE A 117 22.94 4.55 -16.11
C PHE A 117 22.60 5.33 -17.39
N ASP A 118 22.26 4.61 -18.44
CA ASP A 118 21.93 5.16 -19.76
C ASP A 118 20.73 4.44 -20.40
N ALA A 119 20.38 4.80 -21.61
CA ALA A 119 19.28 4.19 -22.35
C ALA A 119 19.49 2.68 -22.61
N GLN A 120 20.73 2.21 -22.70
CA GLN A 120 21.02 0.77 -22.84
C GLN A 120 20.78 0.04 -21.51
N ALA A 121 21.06 0.68 -20.37
CA ALA A 121 20.74 0.11 -19.07
C ALA A 121 19.23 -0.01 -18.86
N VAL A 122 18.44 0.98 -19.28
CA VAL A 122 16.97 0.89 -19.27
C VAL A 122 16.48 -0.27 -20.13
N LYS A 123 16.96 -0.34 -21.37
CA LYS A 123 16.61 -1.42 -22.30
C LYS A 123 16.97 -2.80 -21.72
N ALA A 124 18.17 -2.96 -21.18
CA ALA A 124 18.64 -4.24 -20.63
C ALA A 124 17.75 -4.76 -19.49
N ASN A 125 17.29 -3.87 -18.60
CA ASN A 125 16.40 -4.24 -17.50
C ASN A 125 15.01 -4.69 -18.01
N PHE A 126 14.44 -3.99 -18.98
CA PHE A 126 13.12 -4.35 -19.51
C PHE A 126 13.20 -5.61 -20.38
N ASP A 127 14.23 -5.76 -21.18
CA ASP A 127 14.49 -7.00 -21.94
C ASP A 127 14.65 -8.21 -20.99
N TYR A 128 15.35 -8.02 -19.86
CA TYR A 128 15.48 -9.06 -18.82
C TYR A 128 14.11 -9.46 -18.26
N ILE A 129 13.24 -8.50 -17.92
CA ILE A 129 11.90 -8.78 -17.40
C ILE A 129 11.10 -9.60 -18.41
N ILE A 130 11.07 -9.18 -19.67
CA ILE A 130 10.27 -9.83 -20.72
C ILE A 130 10.84 -11.21 -21.11
N ALA A 131 12.17 -11.35 -21.14
CA ALA A 131 12.80 -12.65 -21.42
C ALA A 131 12.57 -13.69 -20.31
N ASN A 132 12.30 -13.25 -19.08
CA ASN A 132 12.16 -14.11 -17.90
C ASN A 132 10.74 -14.10 -17.30
N VAL A 133 9.69 -13.92 -18.08
CA VAL A 133 8.28 -13.78 -17.62
C VAL A 133 7.86 -14.87 -16.62
N ALA A 134 8.37 -16.09 -16.75
CA ALA A 134 8.06 -17.16 -15.81
C ALA A 134 8.47 -16.86 -14.35
N THR A 135 9.48 -16.03 -14.14
CA THR A 135 9.97 -15.65 -12.81
C THR A 135 9.74 -14.17 -12.47
N THR A 136 9.43 -13.34 -13.45
CA THR A 136 9.19 -11.90 -13.33
C THR A 136 7.72 -11.53 -13.58
N ALA A 137 6.80 -12.46 -13.38
CA ALA A 137 5.39 -12.31 -13.78
C ALA A 137 4.74 -11.00 -13.30
N SER A 138 5.00 -10.60 -12.05
CA SER A 138 4.45 -9.36 -11.47
C SER A 138 4.99 -8.11 -12.17
N SER A 139 6.30 -8.05 -12.42
CA SER A 139 6.93 -6.91 -13.13
C SER A 139 6.56 -6.90 -14.62
N ALA A 140 6.45 -8.08 -15.25
CA ALA A 140 5.99 -8.21 -16.62
C ALA A 140 4.53 -7.75 -16.81
N ALA A 141 3.66 -7.94 -15.79
CA ALA A 141 2.30 -7.43 -15.81
C ALA A 141 2.24 -5.90 -15.86
N LEU A 142 3.19 -5.21 -15.20
CA LEU A 142 3.34 -3.74 -15.28
C LEU A 142 3.74 -3.26 -16.67
N LEU A 143 4.27 -4.15 -17.52
CA LEU A 143 4.68 -3.91 -18.90
C LEU A 143 3.79 -4.65 -19.90
N ALA A 144 2.55 -4.99 -19.54
CA ALA A 144 1.66 -5.84 -20.35
C ALA A 144 1.45 -5.36 -21.79
N HIS A 145 1.49 -4.06 -22.01
CA HIS A 145 1.34 -3.47 -23.34
C HIS A 145 2.65 -3.05 -23.99
N LEU A 146 3.81 -3.38 -23.39
CA LEU A 146 5.10 -3.09 -24.00
C LEU A 146 5.23 -3.79 -25.35
N ASP A 147 5.63 -3.03 -26.36
CA ASP A 147 6.10 -3.56 -27.65
C ASP A 147 7.62 -3.74 -27.60
N HIS A 148 8.35 -2.64 -27.43
CA HIS A 148 9.80 -2.67 -27.29
C HIS A 148 10.33 -1.40 -26.61
N VAL A 149 11.61 -1.46 -26.22
CA VAL A 149 12.39 -0.30 -25.74
C VAL A 149 13.48 0.02 -26.74
N GLU A 150 13.55 1.27 -27.17
CA GLU A 150 14.55 1.78 -28.11
C GLU A 150 15.51 2.75 -27.41
N ALA A 151 16.79 2.43 -27.37
CA ALA A 151 17.84 3.33 -26.92
C ALA A 151 18.25 4.25 -28.08
N VAL A 152 17.62 5.42 -28.17
CA VAL A 152 17.81 6.39 -29.27
C VAL A 152 19.18 7.04 -29.19
N SER A 153 19.61 7.39 -28.00
CA SER A 153 20.93 7.88 -27.65
C SER A 153 21.29 7.50 -26.24
N PRO A 154 22.51 7.71 -25.74
CA PRO A 154 22.82 7.39 -24.33
C PRO A 154 21.86 8.03 -23.32
N SER A 155 21.33 9.21 -23.60
CA SER A 155 20.44 9.96 -22.69
C SER A 155 18.97 9.99 -23.14
N VAL A 156 18.58 9.31 -24.22
CA VAL A 156 17.19 9.29 -24.71
C VAL A 156 16.73 7.87 -24.95
N VAL A 157 15.62 7.48 -24.30
CA VAL A 157 14.98 6.19 -24.48
C VAL A 157 13.52 6.35 -24.88
N HIS A 158 13.07 5.55 -25.85
CA HIS A 158 11.67 5.38 -26.18
C HIS A 158 11.16 4.07 -25.56
N ILE A 159 10.03 4.15 -24.86
CA ILE A 159 9.25 3.01 -24.42
C ILE A 159 7.99 2.98 -25.30
N VAL A 160 7.91 1.99 -26.19
CA VAL A 160 6.87 1.87 -27.21
C VAL A 160 5.86 0.82 -26.80
N LEU A 161 4.57 1.16 -26.85
CA LEU A 161 3.46 0.31 -26.49
C LEU A 161 2.69 -0.17 -27.73
N LYS A 162 2.16 -1.38 -27.67
CA LYS A 162 1.24 -1.97 -28.66
C LYS A 162 -0.09 -1.19 -28.73
N GLN A 163 -0.54 -0.69 -27.59
CA GLN A 163 -1.72 0.16 -27.44
C GLN A 163 -1.50 1.20 -26.34
N ALA A 164 -2.25 2.30 -26.37
CA ALA A 164 -2.19 3.32 -25.34
C ALA A 164 -2.50 2.73 -23.96
N ASP A 165 -1.68 3.07 -22.97
CA ASP A 165 -1.86 2.65 -21.57
C ASP A 165 -1.38 3.76 -20.64
N SER A 166 -2.32 4.49 -20.06
CA SER A 166 -2.03 5.60 -19.14
C SER A 166 -1.46 5.14 -17.79
N THR A 167 -1.50 3.85 -17.49
CA THR A 167 -0.96 3.29 -16.24
C THR A 167 0.56 3.12 -16.27
N LEU A 168 1.20 3.27 -17.45
CA LEU A 168 2.65 3.08 -17.61
C LEU A 168 3.47 4.01 -16.70
N LEU A 169 3.07 5.27 -16.51
CA LEU A 169 3.81 6.18 -15.64
C LEU A 169 3.81 5.69 -14.19
N ALA A 170 2.67 5.16 -13.71
CA ALA A 170 2.60 4.53 -12.40
C ALA A 170 3.52 3.31 -12.31
N SER A 171 3.51 2.46 -13.33
CA SER A 171 4.42 1.31 -13.42
C SER A 171 5.89 1.71 -13.35
N LEU A 172 6.29 2.77 -14.08
CA LEU A 172 7.66 3.28 -14.13
C LEU A 172 8.12 3.99 -12.85
N SER A 173 7.23 4.28 -11.91
CA SER A 173 7.54 4.75 -10.56
C SER A 173 7.73 3.62 -9.55
N SER A 174 7.32 2.39 -9.91
CA SER A 174 7.40 1.22 -9.04
C SER A 174 8.83 0.75 -8.80
N VAL A 175 9.06 0.19 -7.60
CA VAL A 175 10.30 -0.53 -7.26
C VAL A 175 10.51 -1.76 -8.13
N SER A 176 9.43 -2.43 -8.54
CA SER A 176 9.50 -3.63 -9.39
C SER A 176 10.11 -3.38 -10.77
N LEU A 177 10.11 -2.12 -11.23
CA LEU A 177 10.81 -1.68 -12.43
C LEU A 177 12.06 -0.83 -12.10
N GLY A 178 12.59 -0.93 -10.88
CA GLY A 178 13.85 -0.31 -10.47
C GLY A 178 15.05 -0.95 -11.18
N PHE A 179 16.15 -0.22 -11.28
CA PHE A 179 17.25 -0.60 -12.17
C PHE A 179 18.38 -1.35 -11.46
N ILE A 180 18.75 -2.47 -12.06
CA ILE A 180 19.93 -3.28 -11.73
C ILE A 180 20.98 -3.07 -12.84
N SER A 181 22.26 -3.02 -12.46
CA SER A 181 23.37 -2.90 -13.40
C SER A 181 23.29 -3.96 -14.51
N PRO A 182 23.40 -3.59 -15.78
CA PRO A 182 23.45 -4.56 -16.88
C PRO A 182 24.55 -5.62 -16.70
N LYS A 183 25.68 -5.23 -16.09
CA LYS A 183 26.76 -6.14 -15.74
C LYS A 183 26.34 -7.17 -14.69
N ALA A 184 25.59 -6.74 -13.67
CA ALA A 184 25.06 -7.64 -12.64
C ALA A 184 23.99 -8.57 -13.21
N LEU A 185 23.09 -8.08 -14.08
CA LEU A 185 22.10 -8.92 -14.78
C LEU A 185 22.78 -9.98 -15.66
N ALA A 186 23.83 -9.61 -16.38
CA ALA A 186 24.57 -10.51 -17.27
C ALA A 186 25.41 -11.55 -16.52
N ALA A 187 25.78 -11.31 -15.27
CA ALA A 187 26.60 -12.23 -14.48
C ALA A 187 25.87 -13.53 -14.12
N ASN A 188 24.58 -13.63 -14.41
CA ASN A 188 23.73 -14.83 -14.27
C ASN A 188 23.81 -15.51 -12.89
N HIS A 189 23.96 -14.72 -11.82
CA HIS A 189 23.89 -15.20 -10.45
C HIS A 189 22.49 -14.96 -9.84
N ASP A 190 22.17 -15.70 -8.78
CA ASP A 190 20.86 -15.60 -8.12
C ASP A 190 20.71 -14.27 -7.36
N LEU A 191 20.12 -13.28 -8.02
CA LEU A 191 19.82 -11.99 -7.39
C LEU A 191 18.77 -12.10 -6.27
N CYS A 192 17.93 -13.15 -6.26
CA CYS A 192 17.02 -13.39 -5.15
C CYS A 192 17.74 -13.70 -3.84
N GLY A 193 18.94 -14.28 -3.92
CA GLY A 193 19.75 -14.62 -2.76
C GLY A 193 20.31 -13.44 -1.96
N GLY A 194 20.16 -12.22 -2.46
CA GLY A 194 20.61 -11.01 -1.77
C GLY A 194 22.14 -10.82 -1.75
N GLY A 195 22.57 -9.74 -1.11
CA GLY A 195 23.99 -9.46 -0.86
C GLY A 195 24.69 -8.63 -1.94
N PRO A 196 26.05 -8.53 -1.89
CA PRO A 196 26.83 -7.58 -2.69
C PRO A 196 26.75 -7.77 -4.21
N GLY A 197 26.22 -8.93 -4.68
CA GLY A 197 25.98 -9.19 -6.10
C GLY A 197 24.84 -8.37 -6.69
N ILE A 198 23.99 -7.78 -5.86
CA ILE A 198 22.92 -6.88 -6.29
C ILE A 198 23.49 -5.47 -6.39
N VAL A 199 23.52 -4.96 -7.60
CA VAL A 199 24.12 -3.66 -7.93
C VAL A 199 23.04 -2.76 -8.54
N GLY A 200 22.64 -1.74 -7.82
CA GLY A 200 21.64 -0.75 -8.24
C GLY A 200 22.19 0.67 -8.27
N THR A 201 21.29 1.63 -8.45
CA THR A 201 21.61 3.08 -8.48
C THR A 201 21.32 3.78 -7.15
N GLY A 202 20.76 3.08 -6.18
CA GLY A 202 20.15 3.67 -4.98
C GLY A 202 21.10 4.29 -3.97
N PRO A 203 20.53 4.93 -2.91
CA PRO A 203 21.30 5.64 -1.88
C PRO A 203 22.14 4.75 -0.97
N PHE A 204 21.95 3.45 -1.03
CA PHE A 204 22.73 2.46 -0.27
C PHE A 204 23.21 1.32 -1.15
N VAL A 205 24.31 0.70 -0.74
CA VAL A 205 24.88 -0.51 -1.31
C VAL A 205 24.48 -1.70 -0.46
N PHE A 206 23.98 -2.77 -1.05
CA PHE A 206 23.68 -4.02 -0.34
C PHE A 206 24.98 -4.71 0.06
N SER A 207 25.41 -4.58 1.32
CA SER A 207 26.73 -4.97 1.77
C SER A 207 26.81 -6.35 2.41
N ALA A 208 25.76 -6.83 3.09
CA ALA A 208 25.73 -8.15 3.69
C ALA A 208 24.30 -8.67 3.89
N TYR A 209 24.15 -9.98 3.80
CA TYR A 209 22.90 -10.68 4.08
C TYR A 209 23.15 -11.94 4.91
N GLN A 210 22.38 -12.11 5.95
CA GLN A 210 22.34 -13.29 6.80
C GLN A 210 20.91 -13.84 6.80
N ARG A 211 20.71 -14.94 6.11
CA ARG A 211 19.41 -15.56 5.92
C ARG A 211 18.71 -15.81 7.26
N GLY A 212 17.42 -15.45 7.34
CA GLY A 212 16.61 -15.56 8.54
C GLY A 212 16.96 -14.56 9.65
N GLN A 213 17.95 -13.69 9.46
CA GLN A 213 18.43 -12.78 10.50
C GLN A 213 18.41 -11.32 10.09
N SER A 214 19.16 -10.95 9.04
CA SER A 214 19.33 -9.53 8.69
C SER A 214 19.81 -9.29 7.26
N ALA A 215 19.49 -8.09 6.74
CA ALA A 215 20.10 -7.50 5.56
C ALA A 215 20.74 -6.17 5.94
N THR A 216 21.98 -5.94 5.49
CA THR A 216 22.78 -4.75 5.82
C THR A 216 23.10 -3.95 4.57
N PHE A 217 22.89 -2.64 4.68
CA PHE A 217 23.13 -1.68 3.62
C PHE A 217 24.08 -0.58 4.13
N THR A 218 25.08 -0.23 3.33
CA THR A 218 26.03 0.85 3.60
C THR A 218 25.79 2.01 2.64
N ARG A 219 25.99 3.23 3.12
CA ARG A 219 25.76 4.44 2.34
C ARG A 219 26.50 4.43 1.00
N ASN A 220 25.80 4.75 -0.09
CA ASN A 220 26.42 5.11 -1.37
C ASN A 220 26.90 6.56 -1.26
N ALA A 221 28.21 6.74 -1.12
CA ALA A 221 28.83 8.07 -0.97
C ALA A 221 28.72 8.93 -2.24
N ASP A 222 28.48 8.32 -3.39
CA ASP A 222 28.40 9.00 -4.70
C ASP A 222 26.97 9.37 -5.08
N TYR A 223 25.97 8.98 -4.29
CA TYR A 223 24.56 9.26 -4.59
C TYR A 223 24.27 10.75 -4.64
N ARG A 224 23.76 11.27 -5.76
CA ARG A 224 23.46 12.69 -5.99
C ARG A 224 22.19 12.93 -6.82
N TRP A 225 21.40 11.90 -7.04
CA TRP A 225 20.27 11.93 -7.98
C TRP A 225 18.95 11.53 -7.32
N ALA A 226 18.75 11.92 -6.07
CA ALA A 226 17.48 11.74 -5.38
C ALA A 226 16.32 12.35 -6.18
N PRO A 227 15.08 11.84 -6.03
CA PRO A 227 13.92 12.42 -6.71
C PRO A 227 13.78 13.90 -6.32
N SER A 228 13.24 14.71 -7.22
CA SER A 228 13.05 16.15 -6.97
C SER A 228 12.14 16.45 -5.77
N ALA A 229 11.33 15.47 -5.36
CA ALA A 229 10.46 15.53 -4.19
C ALA A 229 11.19 15.22 -2.86
N ALA A 230 12.43 14.75 -2.89
CA ALA A 230 13.20 14.43 -1.69
C ALA A 230 13.50 15.70 -0.87
N GLN A 231 13.59 15.53 0.44
CA GLN A 231 13.86 16.65 1.37
C GLN A 231 15.31 17.16 1.27
N HIS A 232 16.22 16.32 0.76
CA HIS A 232 17.60 16.72 0.49
C HIS A 232 18.12 16.08 -0.79
N GLN A 233 19.26 16.54 -1.25
CA GLN A 233 20.01 15.96 -2.35
C GLN A 233 21.38 15.49 -1.84
N GLY A 234 21.96 14.48 -2.49
CA GLY A 234 23.24 13.91 -2.09
C GLY A 234 23.13 12.60 -1.32
N PRO A 235 24.21 12.14 -0.68
CA PRO A 235 24.22 10.85 0.03
C PRO A 235 23.22 10.81 1.18
N ALA A 236 22.70 9.61 1.50
CA ALA A 236 21.88 9.40 2.68
C ALA A 236 22.58 9.89 3.97
N TRP A 237 21.81 10.27 4.97
CA TRP A 237 22.36 10.74 6.24
C TRP A 237 23.08 9.62 7.01
N LEU A 238 22.47 8.42 7.07
CA LEU A 238 23.00 7.27 7.78
C LEU A 238 24.22 6.66 7.06
N ASP A 239 25.22 6.19 7.83
CA ASP A 239 26.32 5.39 7.27
C ASP A 239 25.88 3.97 6.94
N LYS A 240 24.92 3.44 7.73
CA LYS A 240 24.49 2.04 7.65
C LYS A 240 23.04 1.88 8.09
N VAL A 241 22.35 0.96 7.42
CA VAL A 241 21.03 0.46 7.83
C VAL A 241 21.09 -1.05 7.95
N VAL A 242 20.54 -1.58 9.06
CA VAL A 242 20.43 -3.03 9.31
C VAL A 242 18.96 -3.37 9.45
N TYR A 243 18.40 -4.09 8.49
CA TYR A 243 17.07 -4.67 8.63
C TYR A 243 17.18 -5.99 9.37
N ARG A 244 16.50 -6.11 10.51
CA ARG A 244 16.38 -7.37 11.29
C ARG A 244 15.03 -8.00 11.04
N PHE A 245 15.02 -9.29 10.68
CA PHE A 245 13.78 -10.03 10.44
C PHE A 245 13.23 -10.56 11.77
N LEU A 246 12.15 -9.95 12.23
CA LEU A 246 11.50 -10.22 13.51
C LEU A 246 10.01 -10.51 13.27
N PRO A 247 9.64 -11.73 12.85
CA PRO A 247 8.27 -12.03 12.41
C PRO A 247 7.22 -11.88 13.52
N GLU A 248 7.57 -12.21 14.77
CA GLU A 248 6.65 -12.14 15.88
C GLU A 248 6.45 -10.71 16.38
N ALA A 249 5.21 -10.23 16.44
CA ALA A 249 4.87 -8.86 16.83
C ALA A 249 5.40 -8.50 18.23
N SER A 250 5.19 -9.37 19.22
CA SER A 250 5.68 -9.17 20.58
C SER A 250 7.20 -9.07 20.68
N VAL A 251 7.92 -9.82 19.83
CA VAL A 251 9.39 -9.72 19.75
C VAL A 251 9.82 -8.39 19.17
N ARG A 252 9.13 -7.88 18.13
CA ARG A 252 9.43 -6.55 17.57
C ARG A 252 9.17 -5.45 18.60
N THR A 253 7.97 -5.45 19.24
CA THR A 253 7.60 -4.51 20.30
C THR A 253 8.61 -4.53 21.45
N GLY A 254 9.01 -5.72 21.90
CA GLY A 254 10.03 -5.89 22.95
C GLY A 254 11.43 -5.43 22.52
N ALA A 255 11.83 -5.67 21.26
CA ALA A 255 13.11 -5.25 20.73
C ALA A 255 13.26 -3.73 20.64
N LEU A 256 12.19 -3.00 20.26
CA LEU A 256 12.18 -1.55 20.27
C LEU A 256 12.20 -1.00 21.70
N SER A 257 11.35 -1.52 22.58
CA SER A 257 11.27 -1.07 23.99
C SER A 257 12.57 -1.30 24.76
N SER A 258 13.29 -2.39 24.47
CA SER A 258 14.60 -2.69 25.09
C SER A 258 15.80 -2.02 24.40
N GLY A 259 15.58 -1.30 23.31
CA GLY A 259 16.62 -0.61 22.58
C GLY A 259 17.46 -1.48 21.64
N GLN A 260 17.07 -2.71 21.37
CA GLN A 260 17.76 -3.62 20.44
C GLN A 260 17.58 -3.23 18.97
N VAL A 261 16.52 -2.50 18.66
CA VAL A 261 16.25 -1.87 17.38
C VAL A 261 15.84 -0.42 17.58
N ASP A 262 15.91 0.39 16.54
CA ASP A 262 15.64 1.82 16.59
C ASP A 262 14.28 2.18 15.99
N LEU A 263 13.81 1.36 15.06
CA LEU A 263 12.55 1.50 14.33
C LEU A 263 11.95 0.11 14.12
N ILE A 264 10.63 0.00 14.20
CA ILE A 264 9.89 -1.21 13.83
C ILE A 264 8.73 -0.88 12.90
N GLU A 265 8.35 -1.84 12.05
CA GLU A 265 7.10 -1.80 11.30
C GLU A 265 6.14 -2.91 11.78
N GLY A 266 4.87 -2.81 11.38
CA GLY A 266 3.87 -3.81 11.72
C GLY A 266 3.50 -3.83 13.20
N VAL A 267 3.43 -2.64 13.83
CA VAL A 267 2.91 -2.49 15.19
C VAL A 267 1.43 -2.89 15.18
N GLN A 268 1.08 -3.83 16.04
CA GLN A 268 -0.31 -4.30 16.12
C GLN A 268 -1.21 -3.23 16.74
N PRO A 269 -2.51 -3.20 16.40
CA PRO A 269 -3.47 -2.27 16.99
C PRO A 269 -3.48 -2.28 18.53
N THR A 270 -3.31 -3.46 19.13
CA THR A 270 -3.22 -3.65 20.58
C THR A 270 -1.97 -3.05 21.21
N ASP A 271 -0.89 -2.94 20.44
CA ASP A 271 0.42 -2.48 20.89
C ASP A 271 0.64 -0.98 20.62
N ALA A 272 -0.24 -0.32 19.88
CA ALA A 272 -0.10 1.09 19.52
C ALA A 272 0.09 1.98 20.77
N SER A 273 -0.67 1.72 21.84
CA SER A 273 -0.58 2.46 23.09
C SER A 273 0.75 2.31 23.85
N VAL A 274 1.58 1.33 23.48
CA VAL A 274 2.94 1.18 24.05
C VAL A 274 3.87 2.29 23.57
N PHE A 275 3.60 2.86 22.41
CA PHE A 275 4.48 3.83 21.74
C PHE A 275 3.81 5.18 21.50
N ASP A 276 2.49 5.18 21.27
CA ASP A 276 1.74 6.41 20.98
C ASP A 276 1.64 7.31 22.22
N HIS A 277 2.15 8.54 22.08
CA HIS A 277 2.25 9.51 23.16
C HIS A 277 3.10 9.06 24.38
N VAL A 278 4.00 8.08 24.20
CA VAL A 278 4.90 7.60 25.25
C VAL A 278 6.27 8.25 25.12
N ALA A 279 6.78 8.81 26.24
CA ALA A 279 8.09 9.45 26.26
C ALA A 279 9.19 8.47 25.80
N GLY A 280 10.08 8.94 24.94
CA GLY A 280 11.17 8.14 24.37
C GLY A 280 10.82 7.42 23.07
N PHE A 281 9.55 7.47 22.64
CA PHE A 281 9.08 6.84 21.39
C PHE A 281 8.27 7.81 20.53
N GLN A 282 8.13 7.43 19.26
CA GLN A 282 7.26 8.05 18.28
C GLN A 282 6.43 6.95 17.61
N PHE A 283 5.17 7.23 17.34
CA PHE A 283 4.27 6.34 16.62
C PHE A 283 3.80 7.02 15.33
N PHE A 284 3.83 6.30 14.22
CA PHE A 284 3.47 6.81 12.92
C PHE A 284 2.41 5.90 12.30
N THR A 285 1.35 6.54 11.85
CA THR A 285 0.34 5.87 11.00
C THR A 285 0.55 6.35 9.58
N GLY A 286 0.82 5.42 8.69
CA GLY A 286 0.92 5.69 7.26
C GLY A 286 -0.43 6.12 6.68
N PRO A 287 -0.43 6.83 5.54
CA PRO A 287 -1.63 6.94 4.74
C PRO A 287 -2.16 5.52 4.52
N SER A 288 -3.48 5.42 4.40
CA SER A 288 -4.08 4.13 4.05
C SER A 288 -3.33 3.61 2.84
N ALA A 289 -2.66 2.49 3.06
CA ALA A 289 -1.80 1.93 2.07
C ALA A 289 -2.53 1.94 0.77
N ALA A 290 -1.92 2.51 -0.19
CA ALA A 290 -2.28 2.38 -1.53
C ALA A 290 -3.70 2.46 -1.94
N THR A 291 -3.73 2.19 -3.00
CA THR A 291 -4.80 1.99 -3.91
C THR A 291 -5.86 1.05 -3.40
N THR A 292 -5.60 0.09 -2.49
CA THR A 292 -6.56 -0.99 -2.26
C THR A 292 -6.95 -1.26 -0.82
N SER A 293 -8.25 -1.46 -0.67
CA SER A 293 -8.84 -1.92 0.58
C SER A 293 -8.78 -3.45 0.70
N PHE A 294 -8.81 -3.95 1.91
CA PHE A 294 -9.06 -5.38 2.14
C PHE A 294 -10.53 -5.70 1.87
N THR A 295 -10.78 -6.57 0.90
CA THR A 295 -12.10 -6.88 0.38
C THR A 295 -12.35 -8.38 0.40
N LEU A 296 -13.63 -8.79 0.44
CA LEU A 296 -14.04 -10.09 -0.06
C LEU A 296 -14.43 -9.94 -1.52
N ASN A 297 -13.70 -10.59 -2.41
CA ASN A 297 -14.06 -10.71 -3.82
C ASN A 297 -15.05 -11.86 -3.98
N VAL A 298 -16.14 -11.62 -4.68
CA VAL A 298 -17.25 -12.57 -4.81
C VAL A 298 -17.30 -13.13 -6.22
N ASN A 299 -17.25 -14.44 -6.34
CA ASN A 299 -17.43 -15.13 -7.60
C ASN A 299 -18.93 -15.09 -7.99
N TYR A 300 -19.27 -14.22 -8.92
CA TYR A 300 -20.66 -13.99 -9.35
C TYR A 300 -21.18 -15.03 -10.35
N THR A 301 -20.43 -16.07 -10.64
CA THR A 301 -20.88 -17.21 -11.48
C THR A 301 -21.04 -18.49 -10.68
N ALA A 302 -20.60 -18.50 -9.41
CA ALA A 302 -20.76 -19.65 -8.53
C ALA A 302 -22.11 -19.60 -7.80
N TRP A 303 -22.78 -20.73 -7.69
CA TRP A 303 -23.94 -20.84 -6.82
C TRP A 303 -23.50 -20.80 -5.35
N PRO A 304 -24.19 -20.08 -4.44
CA PRO A 304 -25.40 -19.28 -4.66
C PRO A 304 -25.11 -17.79 -4.97
N THR A 305 -23.86 -17.42 -5.19
CA THR A 305 -23.43 -16.05 -5.45
C THR A 305 -23.63 -15.58 -6.90
N ASP A 306 -24.15 -16.43 -7.77
CA ASP A 306 -24.65 -16.06 -9.10
C ASP A 306 -25.88 -15.14 -9.02
N ASP A 307 -26.67 -15.21 -7.95
CA ASP A 307 -27.77 -14.28 -7.69
C ASP A 307 -27.29 -12.98 -7.03
N VAL A 308 -27.47 -11.85 -7.71
CA VAL A 308 -27.09 -10.52 -7.18
C VAL A 308 -27.75 -10.18 -5.85
N ARG A 309 -28.96 -10.72 -5.58
CA ARG A 309 -29.67 -10.50 -4.31
C ARG A 309 -28.94 -11.17 -3.15
N VAL A 310 -28.37 -12.36 -3.39
CA VAL A 310 -27.52 -13.05 -2.40
C VAL A 310 -26.23 -12.28 -2.15
N ARG A 311 -25.57 -11.79 -3.21
CA ARG A 311 -24.36 -10.98 -3.06
C ARG A 311 -24.60 -9.67 -2.30
N ARG A 312 -25.72 -8.98 -2.62
CA ARG A 312 -26.11 -7.75 -1.88
C ARG A 312 -26.46 -8.05 -0.42
N ALA A 313 -27.10 -9.19 -0.13
CA ALA A 313 -27.38 -9.60 1.22
C ALA A 313 -26.11 -9.93 2.01
N LEU A 314 -25.12 -10.55 1.37
CA LEU A 314 -23.78 -10.72 1.95
C LEU A 314 -23.15 -9.36 2.30
N ARG A 315 -23.17 -8.38 1.39
CA ARG A 315 -22.59 -7.05 1.57
C ARG A 315 -23.29 -6.24 2.68
N ASP A 316 -24.62 -6.30 2.73
CA ASP A 316 -25.44 -5.40 3.56
C ASP A 316 -25.91 -6.05 4.89
N GLY A 317 -25.65 -7.36 5.09
CA GLY A 317 -26.18 -8.15 6.22
C GLY A 317 -25.47 -7.96 7.56
N PHE A 318 -24.45 -7.10 7.65
CA PHE A 318 -23.69 -6.89 8.88
C PHE A 318 -23.16 -5.45 9.01
N ASP A 319 -22.79 -5.10 10.25
CA ASP A 319 -22.20 -3.80 10.58
C ASP A 319 -20.68 -3.83 10.40
N VAL A 320 -20.22 -3.40 9.24
CA VAL A 320 -18.78 -3.32 8.90
C VAL A 320 -18.05 -2.36 9.85
N ASP A 321 -18.65 -1.18 10.12
CA ASP A 321 -18.03 -0.14 10.97
C ASP A 321 -17.79 -0.66 12.38
N GLY A 322 -18.84 -1.25 12.99
CA GLY A 322 -18.75 -1.78 14.33
C GLY A 322 -17.72 -2.90 14.47
N ILE A 323 -17.69 -3.82 13.50
CA ILE A 323 -16.72 -4.93 13.50
C ILE A 323 -15.29 -4.41 13.34
N VAL A 324 -15.03 -3.56 12.33
CA VAL A 324 -13.70 -3.00 12.08
C VAL A 324 -13.20 -2.20 13.29
N LYS A 325 -14.04 -1.33 13.85
CA LYS A 325 -13.69 -0.54 15.01
C LYS A 325 -13.37 -1.39 16.24
N SER A 326 -14.11 -2.48 16.47
CA SER A 326 -13.91 -3.35 17.64
C SER A 326 -12.60 -4.16 17.55
N ILE A 327 -12.20 -4.57 16.33
CA ILE A 327 -11.01 -5.41 16.14
C ILE A 327 -9.75 -4.54 16.05
N TYR A 328 -9.82 -3.44 15.30
CA TYR A 328 -8.65 -2.60 15.02
C TYR A 328 -8.53 -1.38 15.93
N LEU A 329 -9.42 -1.22 16.92
CA LEU A 329 -9.36 -0.18 17.97
C LEU A 329 -9.24 1.25 17.41
N GLY A 330 -9.74 1.47 16.18
CA GLY A 330 -9.69 2.77 15.51
C GLY A 330 -8.38 3.07 14.76
N THR A 331 -7.43 2.13 14.73
CA THR A 331 -6.16 2.30 14.01
C THR A 331 -6.30 2.18 12.50
N VAL A 332 -7.40 1.64 12.00
CA VAL A 332 -7.73 1.58 10.56
C VAL A 332 -9.16 2.06 10.32
N GLY A 333 -9.42 2.57 9.12
CA GLY A 333 -10.75 2.99 8.68
C GLY A 333 -11.52 1.88 7.96
N ARG A 334 -12.87 1.93 8.02
CA ARG A 334 -13.73 1.13 7.16
C ARG A 334 -13.51 1.48 5.68
N ALA A 335 -13.47 0.45 4.83
CA ALA A 335 -13.46 0.62 3.39
C ALA A 335 -14.86 0.73 2.79
N TRP A 336 -15.00 1.55 1.73
CA TRP A 336 -16.25 1.72 0.98
C TRP A 336 -16.13 1.27 -0.48
N SER A 337 -14.89 1.13 -0.97
CA SER A 337 -14.50 0.66 -2.29
C SER A 337 -13.26 -0.22 -2.17
N ASN A 338 -12.87 -0.89 -3.23
CA ASN A 338 -11.54 -1.50 -3.32
C ASN A 338 -10.43 -0.45 -3.40
N ILE A 339 -10.71 0.73 -3.96
CA ILE A 339 -9.77 1.85 -3.96
C ILE A 339 -9.79 2.52 -2.58
N GLY A 340 -8.63 2.80 -2.01
CA GLY A 340 -8.47 3.43 -0.69
C GLY A 340 -8.75 4.93 -0.72
N PRO A 341 -9.15 5.53 0.42
CA PRO A 341 -9.59 6.92 0.50
C PRO A 341 -8.48 7.96 0.24
N ASP A 342 -7.21 7.58 0.38
CA ASP A 342 -6.07 8.47 0.09
C ASP A 342 -5.65 8.47 -1.39
N ASN A 343 -6.30 7.62 -2.21
CA ASN A 343 -6.11 7.64 -3.65
C ASN A 343 -6.92 8.79 -4.28
N PRO A 344 -6.34 9.63 -5.14
CA PRO A 344 -7.06 10.72 -5.79
C PRO A 344 -8.24 10.27 -6.66
N ASP A 345 -8.25 9.01 -7.09
CA ASP A 345 -9.33 8.42 -7.91
C ASP A 345 -10.39 7.68 -7.05
N TYR A 346 -10.37 7.84 -5.74
CA TYR A 346 -11.36 7.25 -4.84
C TYR A 346 -12.77 7.82 -5.08
N ALA A 347 -13.76 6.94 -5.19
CA ALA A 347 -15.17 7.31 -5.37
C ALA A 347 -15.80 7.75 -4.03
N THR A 348 -15.66 9.03 -3.68
CA THR A 348 -16.12 9.59 -2.40
C THR A 348 -17.62 9.42 -2.16
N ALA A 349 -18.43 9.36 -3.22
CA ALA A 349 -19.90 9.15 -3.16
C ALA A 349 -20.28 7.78 -2.57
N LEU A 350 -19.36 6.82 -2.55
CA LEU A 350 -19.60 5.50 -1.94
C LEU A 350 -19.64 5.54 -0.41
N LYS A 351 -19.06 6.57 0.21
CA LYS A 351 -19.05 6.69 1.67
C LYS A 351 -20.47 6.78 2.23
N GLY A 352 -20.85 5.85 3.09
CA GLY A 352 -22.19 5.76 3.69
C GLY A 352 -23.26 5.10 2.80
N SER A 353 -22.93 4.64 1.59
CA SER A 353 -23.94 4.17 0.62
C SER A 353 -24.45 2.75 0.88
N TRP A 354 -23.67 1.88 1.53
CA TRP A 354 -23.98 0.46 1.71
C TRP A 354 -23.56 -0.07 3.09
N GLY A 355 -23.94 -1.33 3.38
CA GLY A 355 -23.65 -2.03 4.64
C GLY A 355 -24.66 -1.71 5.76
N ASN A 356 -24.71 -2.56 6.78
CA ASN A 356 -25.59 -2.46 7.93
C ASN A 356 -27.08 -2.24 7.59
N LYS A 357 -27.56 -2.92 6.53
CA LYS A 357 -28.96 -2.87 6.05
C LYS A 357 -29.62 -4.24 6.24
N VAL A 358 -29.60 -4.77 7.47
CA VAL A 358 -30.02 -6.14 7.80
C VAL A 358 -31.44 -6.45 7.34
N ALA A 359 -32.39 -5.51 7.50
CA ALA A 359 -33.77 -5.69 7.06
C ALA A 359 -33.86 -5.88 5.53
N GLU A 360 -33.13 -5.06 4.77
CA GLU A 360 -33.06 -5.15 3.31
C GLU A 360 -32.37 -6.44 2.86
N ALA A 361 -31.27 -6.83 3.52
CA ALA A 361 -30.59 -8.08 3.24
C ALA A 361 -31.51 -9.31 3.41
N ASN A 362 -32.31 -9.33 4.50
CA ASN A 362 -33.30 -10.39 4.70
C ASN A 362 -34.36 -10.38 3.59
N ARG A 363 -34.89 -9.20 3.24
CA ARG A 363 -35.87 -9.07 2.14
C ARG A 363 -35.34 -9.57 0.80
N LEU A 364 -34.08 -9.29 0.50
CA LEU A 364 -33.44 -9.77 -0.73
C LEU A 364 -33.28 -11.30 -0.75
N LEU A 365 -32.93 -11.91 0.39
CA LEU A 365 -32.85 -13.37 0.51
C LEU A 365 -34.23 -14.03 0.39
N ASP A 366 -35.28 -13.43 0.98
CA ASP A 366 -36.66 -13.94 0.82
C ASP A 366 -37.09 -13.89 -0.64
N GLN A 367 -36.82 -12.79 -1.35
CA GLN A 367 -37.08 -12.65 -2.80
C GLN A 367 -36.27 -13.60 -3.67
N ALA A 368 -35.08 -14.01 -3.21
CA ALA A 368 -34.25 -15.01 -3.89
C ALA A 368 -34.70 -16.45 -3.60
N GLY A 369 -35.73 -16.64 -2.76
CA GLY A 369 -36.29 -17.93 -2.41
C GLY A 369 -35.65 -18.63 -1.23
N TRP A 370 -34.80 -17.94 -0.45
CA TRP A 370 -34.16 -18.46 0.76
C TRP A 370 -35.07 -18.21 1.98
N THR A 371 -36.24 -18.85 2.03
CA THR A 371 -37.31 -18.53 2.99
C THR A 371 -37.41 -19.48 4.17
N THR A 372 -36.79 -20.65 4.09
CA THR A 372 -36.77 -21.65 5.17
C THR A 372 -35.44 -21.62 5.93
N ARG A 373 -35.43 -22.23 7.13
CA ARG A 373 -34.21 -22.36 7.94
C ARG A 373 -34.03 -23.80 8.41
N ASP A 374 -32.78 -24.23 8.52
CA ASP A 374 -32.44 -25.53 9.14
C ASP A 374 -32.40 -25.43 10.67
N SER A 375 -32.09 -26.57 11.32
CA SER A 375 -32.04 -26.68 12.79
C SER A 375 -30.95 -25.81 13.44
N GLU A 376 -29.97 -25.36 12.68
CA GLU A 376 -28.89 -24.47 13.15
C GLU A 376 -29.19 -22.99 12.89
N GLY A 377 -30.33 -22.69 12.26
CA GLY A 377 -30.80 -21.34 11.98
C GLY A 377 -30.32 -20.77 10.63
N PHE A 378 -29.58 -21.52 9.81
CA PHE A 378 -29.18 -21.09 8.50
C PHE A 378 -30.32 -21.17 7.47
N ARG A 379 -30.37 -20.19 6.57
CA ARG A 379 -31.38 -20.18 5.50
C ARG A 379 -31.16 -21.36 4.53
N THR A 380 -32.26 -21.89 4.06
CA THR A 380 -32.27 -22.99 3.10
C THR A 380 -33.20 -22.70 1.93
N LYS A 381 -32.86 -23.28 0.76
CA LYS A 381 -33.65 -23.27 -0.46
C LYS A 381 -33.52 -24.65 -1.13
N ASP A 382 -34.65 -25.29 -1.46
CA ASP A 382 -34.67 -26.64 -2.06
C ASP A 382 -33.84 -27.68 -1.27
N GLY A 383 -33.90 -27.61 0.07
CA GLY A 383 -33.15 -28.47 0.98
C GLY A 383 -31.65 -28.18 1.09
N LYS A 384 -31.13 -27.15 0.41
CA LYS A 384 -29.72 -26.76 0.46
C LYS A 384 -29.54 -25.53 1.34
N ARG A 385 -28.50 -25.55 2.19
CA ARG A 385 -28.10 -24.43 3.03
C ARG A 385 -27.53 -23.29 2.18
N LEU A 386 -27.80 -22.05 2.59
CA LEU A 386 -27.18 -20.85 2.02
C LEU A 386 -25.73 -20.74 2.52
N THR A 387 -24.82 -21.40 1.84
CA THR A 387 -23.40 -21.41 2.18
C THR A 387 -22.59 -20.69 1.13
N ILE A 388 -21.72 -19.78 1.56
CA ILE A 388 -20.71 -19.10 0.74
C ILE A 388 -19.33 -19.61 1.18
N GLU A 389 -18.70 -20.40 0.34
CA GLU A 389 -17.36 -20.94 0.56
C GLU A 389 -16.30 -19.86 0.35
N VAL A 390 -15.53 -19.55 1.40
CA VAL A 390 -14.46 -18.56 1.36
C VAL A 390 -13.11 -19.27 1.46
N GLY A 391 -12.34 -19.26 0.39
CA GLY A 391 -10.96 -19.75 0.40
C GLY A 391 -10.00 -18.69 0.97
N TYR A 392 -9.16 -19.05 1.96
CA TYR A 392 -8.18 -18.13 2.53
C TYR A 392 -6.83 -18.83 2.71
N PRO A 393 -5.78 -18.41 1.98
CA PRO A 393 -4.48 -19.03 2.08
C PRO A 393 -3.75 -18.61 3.36
N GLN A 394 -3.23 -19.60 4.11
CA GLN A 394 -2.53 -19.43 5.38
C GLN A 394 -1.47 -18.30 5.37
N PRO A 395 -0.61 -18.16 4.36
CA PRO A 395 0.43 -17.13 4.37
C PRO A 395 -0.10 -15.68 4.33
N TYR A 396 -1.39 -15.49 3.96
CA TYR A 396 -2.00 -14.15 3.87
C TYR A 396 -2.86 -13.81 5.09
N ILE A 397 -2.95 -14.72 6.07
CA ILE A 397 -3.59 -14.47 7.35
C ILE A 397 -2.63 -13.66 8.21
N ARG A 398 -2.89 -12.36 8.30
CA ARG A 398 -2.11 -11.40 9.07
C ARG A 398 -3.02 -10.27 9.54
N ASP A 399 -2.54 -9.40 10.41
CA ASP A 399 -3.25 -8.18 10.86
C ASP A 399 -4.66 -8.48 11.38
N SER A 400 -4.83 -9.57 12.14
CA SER A 400 -6.13 -10.02 12.69
C SER A 400 -7.23 -10.24 11.63
N ARG A 401 -6.86 -10.53 10.37
CA ARG A 401 -7.83 -10.74 9.27
C ARG A 401 -8.69 -11.98 9.46
N ASP A 402 -8.17 -13.01 10.09
CA ASP A 402 -8.93 -14.20 10.48
C ASP A 402 -10.01 -13.83 11.53
N VAL A 403 -9.65 -13.05 12.54
CA VAL A 403 -10.60 -12.54 13.55
C VAL A 403 -11.70 -11.71 12.88
N LEU A 404 -11.33 -10.86 11.92
CA LEU A 404 -12.28 -10.06 11.13
C LEU A 404 -13.28 -10.95 10.37
N ILE A 405 -12.79 -11.95 9.62
CA ILE A 405 -13.66 -12.84 8.85
C ILE A 405 -14.56 -13.67 9.75
N HIS A 406 -14.06 -14.14 10.89
CA HIS A 406 -14.90 -14.86 11.88
C HIS A 406 -15.97 -13.96 12.51
N ALA A 407 -15.67 -12.69 12.76
CA ALA A 407 -16.68 -11.73 13.22
C ALA A 407 -17.76 -11.49 12.15
N VAL A 408 -17.37 -11.34 10.88
CA VAL A 408 -18.31 -11.23 9.75
C VAL A 408 -19.17 -12.50 9.63
N GLN A 409 -18.57 -13.68 9.72
CA GLN A 409 -19.26 -14.97 9.70
C GLN A 409 -20.33 -15.04 10.81
N SER A 410 -19.96 -14.68 12.04
CA SER A 410 -20.89 -14.68 13.19
C SER A 410 -22.04 -13.70 12.96
N ALA A 411 -21.77 -12.49 12.52
CA ALA A 411 -22.78 -11.48 12.25
C ALA A 411 -23.76 -11.90 11.14
N LEU A 412 -23.26 -12.45 10.03
CA LEU A 412 -24.11 -12.94 8.93
C LEU A 412 -24.99 -14.10 9.35
N ARG A 413 -24.47 -15.04 10.15
CA ARG A 413 -25.27 -16.12 10.73
C ARG A 413 -26.42 -15.58 11.56
N GLN A 414 -26.13 -14.67 12.50
CA GLN A 414 -27.11 -14.12 13.42
C GLN A 414 -28.15 -13.24 12.72
N ASN A 415 -27.71 -12.35 11.84
CA ASN A 415 -28.56 -11.33 11.25
C ASN A 415 -29.43 -11.85 10.10
N VAL A 416 -28.85 -12.68 9.24
CA VAL A 416 -29.49 -13.07 7.97
C VAL A 416 -29.52 -14.59 7.74
N GLY A 417 -28.91 -15.40 8.61
CA GLY A 417 -28.89 -16.87 8.47
C GLY A 417 -28.04 -17.35 7.29
N LEU A 418 -26.99 -16.61 6.93
CA LEU A 418 -26.04 -16.98 5.88
C LEU A 418 -24.84 -17.69 6.52
N ASP A 419 -24.47 -18.83 5.97
CA ASP A 419 -23.28 -19.60 6.35
C ASP A 419 -22.10 -19.14 5.50
N LEU A 420 -21.26 -18.24 6.08
CA LEU A 420 -19.98 -17.86 5.48
C LEU A 420 -18.94 -18.90 5.92
N HIS A 421 -18.64 -19.87 5.07
CA HIS A 421 -17.80 -21.02 5.42
C HIS A 421 -16.34 -20.76 5.06
N LEU A 422 -15.50 -20.44 6.06
CA LEU A 422 -14.08 -20.17 5.88
C LEU A 422 -13.26 -21.46 5.76
N ARG A 423 -12.50 -21.60 4.67
CA ARG A 423 -11.53 -22.67 4.47
C ARG A 423 -10.12 -22.11 4.37
N ILE A 424 -9.31 -22.45 5.37
CA ILE A 424 -7.89 -22.11 5.36
C ILE A 424 -7.15 -23.17 4.54
N THR A 425 -6.34 -22.70 3.58
CA THR A 425 -5.64 -23.54 2.60
C THR A 425 -4.15 -23.19 2.52
N THR A 426 -3.38 -23.99 1.82
CA THR A 426 -2.04 -23.57 1.36
C THR A 426 -2.17 -22.59 0.20
N ALA A 427 -1.11 -21.80 -0.07
CA ALA A 427 -1.12 -20.87 -1.20
C ALA A 427 -1.31 -21.60 -2.55
N GLY A 428 -0.66 -22.74 -2.75
CA GLY A 428 -0.79 -23.52 -4.00
C GLY A 428 -2.18 -24.13 -4.19
N GLU A 429 -2.80 -24.63 -3.11
CA GLU A 429 -4.17 -25.15 -3.16
C GLU A 429 -5.16 -24.01 -3.46
N PHE A 430 -4.99 -22.86 -2.81
CA PHE A 430 -5.83 -21.69 -3.04
C PHE A 430 -5.80 -21.25 -4.51
N GLU A 431 -4.61 -21.10 -5.10
CA GLU A 431 -4.47 -20.69 -6.50
C GLU A 431 -5.11 -21.69 -7.47
N ASN A 432 -4.89 -22.98 -7.25
CA ASN A 432 -5.50 -24.03 -8.07
C ASN A 432 -7.03 -23.97 -8.00
N GLN A 433 -7.59 -23.89 -6.81
CA GLN A 433 -9.04 -23.86 -6.62
C GLN A 433 -9.67 -22.53 -7.04
N LYS A 434 -8.94 -21.42 -6.97
CA LYS A 434 -9.36 -20.12 -7.52
C LYS A 434 -9.53 -20.21 -9.03
N VAL A 435 -8.54 -20.76 -9.73
CA VAL A 435 -8.57 -20.93 -11.20
C VAL A 435 -9.69 -21.89 -11.65
N THR A 436 -10.03 -22.88 -10.84
CA THR A 436 -11.14 -23.81 -11.15
C THR A 436 -12.52 -23.27 -10.75
N GLY A 437 -12.62 -22.05 -10.22
CA GLY A 437 -13.88 -21.42 -9.80
C GLY A 437 -14.55 -22.07 -8.59
N ARG A 438 -13.80 -22.81 -7.77
CA ARG A 438 -14.35 -23.53 -6.61
C ARG A 438 -14.80 -22.62 -5.47
N TRP A 439 -14.12 -21.48 -5.28
CA TRP A 439 -14.48 -20.56 -4.22
C TRP A 439 -15.64 -19.66 -4.63
N SER A 440 -16.64 -19.52 -3.74
CA SER A 440 -17.71 -18.53 -3.91
C SER A 440 -17.23 -17.11 -3.56
N ALA A 441 -16.25 -16.99 -2.66
CA ALA A 441 -15.59 -15.75 -2.34
C ALA A 441 -14.14 -16.00 -1.87
N TYR A 442 -13.31 -14.95 -1.89
CA TYR A 442 -11.98 -14.97 -1.31
C TYR A 442 -11.55 -13.56 -0.87
N PRO A 443 -10.79 -13.46 0.24
CA PRO A 443 -10.24 -12.18 0.67
C PRO A 443 -9.14 -11.73 -0.28
N ASN A 444 -9.09 -10.44 -0.57
CA ASN A 444 -8.09 -9.84 -1.41
C ASN A 444 -7.64 -8.48 -0.90
N THR A 445 -6.38 -8.16 -1.12
CA THR A 445 -5.81 -6.83 -1.04
C THR A 445 -4.66 -6.80 -2.03
N GLU A 446 -4.74 -5.91 -2.98
CA GLU A 446 -3.73 -5.71 -4.00
C GLU A 446 -2.98 -4.40 -3.74
N ASN A 447 -1.79 -4.31 -4.27
CA ASN A 447 -0.99 -3.11 -4.20
C ASN A 447 -0.68 -2.65 -5.61
N ALA A 448 -1.46 -1.71 -6.09
CA ALA A 448 -1.23 -1.08 -7.37
C ALA A 448 -1.06 0.42 -7.19
N SER A 449 -0.10 0.98 -7.87
CA SER A 449 0.19 2.40 -7.82
C SER A 449 -0.78 3.27 -8.64
N ASP A 450 -1.74 2.64 -9.33
CA ASP A 450 -2.73 3.30 -10.19
C ASP A 450 -4.09 2.64 -10.08
N ALA A 451 -5.17 3.42 -9.91
CA ALA A 451 -6.52 2.90 -9.71
C ALA A 451 -7.07 2.14 -10.93
N ALA A 452 -6.74 2.56 -12.16
CA ALA A 452 -7.20 1.84 -13.35
C ALA A 452 -6.46 0.51 -13.52
N PHE A 453 -5.17 0.46 -13.15
CA PHE A 453 -4.42 -0.79 -13.11
C PHE A 453 -5.01 -1.74 -12.07
N GLU A 454 -5.28 -1.24 -10.86
CA GLU A 454 -5.88 -2.02 -9.78
C GLU A 454 -7.24 -2.61 -10.17
N LEU A 455 -8.11 -1.78 -10.73
CA LEU A 455 -9.42 -2.24 -11.18
C LEU A 455 -9.30 -3.27 -12.31
N TRP A 456 -8.32 -3.13 -13.19
CA TRP A 456 -8.05 -4.09 -14.24
C TRP A 456 -7.47 -5.40 -13.69
N ASP A 457 -6.51 -5.34 -12.78
CA ASP A 457 -5.86 -6.51 -12.19
C ASP A 457 -6.82 -7.30 -11.30
N ASN A 458 -7.71 -6.60 -10.62
CA ASN A 458 -8.69 -7.22 -9.73
C ASN A 458 -9.98 -7.63 -10.46
N LEU A 459 -10.56 -6.74 -11.26
CA LEU A 459 -11.90 -6.88 -11.85
C LEU A 459 -11.89 -6.95 -13.38
N GLY A 460 -10.75 -6.79 -14.04
CA GLY A 460 -10.60 -6.79 -15.50
C GLY A 460 -10.44 -8.19 -16.10
N ASP A 461 -10.40 -8.26 -17.42
CA ASP A 461 -10.43 -9.50 -18.21
C ASP A 461 -9.17 -10.38 -18.12
N ALA A 462 -8.06 -9.84 -17.61
CA ALA A 462 -6.86 -10.59 -17.27
C ALA A 462 -6.66 -10.70 -15.74
N GLY A 463 -7.58 -10.11 -14.98
CA GLY A 463 -7.46 -9.95 -13.54
C GLY A 463 -7.65 -11.23 -12.73
N PHE A 464 -7.28 -11.14 -11.48
CA PHE A 464 -7.36 -12.24 -10.52
C PHE A 464 -8.78 -12.80 -10.37
N LEU A 465 -9.79 -11.92 -10.31
CA LEU A 465 -11.18 -12.35 -10.19
C LEU A 465 -11.64 -13.16 -11.41
N TYR A 466 -11.21 -12.75 -12.61
CA TYR A 466 -11.69 -13.35 -13.85
C TYR A 466 -10.97 -14.62 -14.31
N ARG A 467 -9.84 -14.95 -13.72
CA ARG A 467 -9.20 -16.25 -14.00
C ARG A 467 -10.07 -17.44 -13.59
N ALA A 468 -10.96 -17.20 -12.61
CA ALA A 468 -11.87 -18.20 -12.06
C ALA A 468 -13.30 -18.13 -12.63
N VAL A 469 -13.64 -17.12 -13.44
CA VAL A 469 -15.02 -16.84 -13.86
C VAL A 469 -15.17 -17.06 -15.36
N PRO A 470 -15.94 -18.07 -15.80
CA PRO A 470 -16.08 -18.38 -17.22
C PRO A 470 -16.92 -17.37 -18.02
N ALA A 471 -17.78 -16.61 -17.35
CA ALA A 471 -18.61 -15.56 -17.97
C ALA A 471 -18.22 -14.19 -17.44
N ARG A 472 -17.75 -13.29 -18.30
CA ARG A 472 -17.28 -11.96 -17.95
C ARG A 472 -18.38 -10.93 -18.05
N ASP A 473 -18.37 -9.96 -17.15
CA ASP A 473 -19.20 -8.76 -17.29
C ASP A 473 -18.59 -7.82 -18.34
N ALA A 474 -19.16 -7.85 -19.54
CA ALA A 474 -18.68 -7.07 -20.66
C ALA A 474 -18.77 -5.55 -20.42
N VAL A 475 -19.75 -5.09 -19.62
CA VAL A 475 -19.92 -3.67 -19.28
C VAL A 475 -18.78 -3.23 -18.38
N LEU A 476 -18.50 -3.97 -17.32
CA LEU A 476 -17.40 -3.67 -16.39
C LEU A 476 -16.05 -3.72 -17.11
N THR A 477 -15.81 -4.78 -17.87
CA THR A 477 -14.56 -4.97 -18.63
C THR A 477 -14.35 -3.84 -19.64
N GLY A 478 -15.40 -3.43 -20.38
CA GLY A 478 -15.34 -2.33 -21.34
C GLY A 478 -14.93 -1.00 -20.67
N LYS A 479 -15.59 -0.66 -19.55
CA LYS A 479 -15.28 0.56 -18.78
C LYS A 479 -13.84 0.53 -18.23
N ILE A 480 -13.36 -0.59 -17.70
CA ILE A 480 -12.00 -0.71 -17.18
C ILE A 480 -10.97 -0.52 -18.31
N ASN A 481 -11.17 -1.17 -19.45
CA ASN A 481 -10.26 -1.03 -20.59
C ASN A 481 -10.26 0.39 -21.16
N GLU A 482 -11.40 1.09 -21.13
CA GLU A 482 -11.50 2.51 -21.50
C GLU A 482 -10.72 3.38 -20.50
N ALA A 483 -10.90 3.19 -19.20
CA ALA A 483 -10.20 3.96 -18.17
C ALA A 483 -8.67 3.84 -18.28
N ARG A 484 -8.14 2.68 -18.68
CA ARG A 484 -6.71 2.48 -18.92
C ARG A 484 -6.17 3.23 -20.13
N ARG A 485 -7.02 3.54 -21.11
CA ARG A 485 -6.62 4.30 -22.32
C ARG A 485 -6.71 5.80 -22.14
N LEU A 486 -7.61 6.26 -21.27
CA LEU A 486 -7.78 7.69 -21.00
C LEU A 486 -6.54 8.27 -20.30
N PRO A 487 -6.08 9.46 -20.69
CA PRO A 487 -5.05 10.16 -19.96
C PRO A 487 -5.52 10.49 -18.53
N VAL A 488 -4.57 10.60 -17.60
CA VAL A 488 -4.86 11.00 -16.22
C VAL A 488 -5.53 12.38 -16.24
N GLY A 489 -6.71 12.48 -15.61
CA GLY A 489 -7.53 13.70 -15.62
C GLY A 489 -8.97 13.43 -15.15
N ASP A 490 -9.81 14.46 -15.24
CA ASP A 490 -11.17 14.42 -14.70
C ASP A 490 -12.08 13.41 -15.39
N GLU A 491 -11.95 13.23 -16.70
CA GLU A 491 -12.73 12.25 -17.46
C GLU A 491 -12.42 10.82 -16.99
N ARG A 492 -11.13 10.50 -16.86
CA ARG A 492 -10.69 9.20 -16.33
C ARG A 492 -11.17 9.02 -14.89
N ARG A 493 -11.03 10.03 -14.04
CA ARG A 493 -11.47 9.99 -12.64
C ARG A 493 -12.97 9.72 -12.52
N LYS A 494 -13.78 10.37 -13.36
CA LYS A 494 -15.23 10.13 -13.40
C LYS A 494 -15.55 8.68 -13.78
N LEU A 495 -14.89 8.16 -14.81
CA LEU A 495 -15.09 6.76 -15.25
C LEU A 495 -14.64 5.77 -14.17
N LEU A 496 -13.53 6.03 -13.49
CA LEU A 496 -13.06 5.20 -12.36
C LEU A 496 -14.04 5.20 -11.19
N ALA A 497 -14.68 6.33 -10.90
CA ALA A 497 -15.73 6.39 -9.88
C ALA A 497 -16.97 5.58 -10.29
N GLU A 498 -17.38 5.62 -11.56
CA GLU A 498 -18.48 4.80 -12.09
C GLU A 498 -18.17 3.30 -12.01
N ILE A 499 -16.93 2.88 -12.28
CA ILE A 499 -16.49 1.48 -12.16
C ILE A 499 -16.57 1.00 -10.71
N GLN A 500 -16.06 1.80 -9.77
CA GLN A 500 -16.12 1.50 -8.33
C GLN A 500 -17.57 1.37 -7.85
N GLN A 501 -18.43 2.32 -8.24
CA GLN A 501 -19.86 2.27 -7.92
C GLN A 501 -20.51 1.01 -8.48
N TYR A 502 -20.24 0.68 -9.74
CA TYR A 502 -20.79 -0.51 -10.38
C TYR A 502 -20.36 -1.80 -9.67
N ALA A 503 -19.07 -1.94 -9.34
CA ALA A 503 -18.56 -3.12 -8.66
C ALA A 503 -19.19 -3.31 -7.27
N VAL A 504 -19.40 -2.22 -6.53
CA VAL A 504 -20.08 -2.23 -5.24
C VAL A 504 -21.59 -2.53 -5.41
N ASP A 505 -22.27 -1.95 -6.39
CA ASP A 505 -23.71 -2.16 -6.62
C ASP A 505 -24.02 -3.59 -7.05
N GLN A 506 -23.16 -4.19 -7.85
CA GLN A 506 -23.24 -5.61 -8.23
C GLN A 506 -22.76 -6.55 -7.10
N ALA A 507 -22.19 -5.98 -6.03
CA ALA A 507 -21.56 -6.70 -4.94
C ALA A 507 -20.55 -7.76 -5.44
N TYR A 508 -19.74 -7.38 -6.42
CA TYR A 508 -18.58 -8.17 -6.87
C TYR A 508 -17.45 -8.13 -5.86
N ILE A 509 -17.44 -7.09 -5.06
CA ILE A 509 -16.56 -6.89 -3.92
C ILE A 509 -17.36 -6.50 -2.69
N VAL A 510 -16.91 -6.93 -1.52
CA VAL A 510 -17.38 -6.46 -0.21
C VAL A 510 -16.17 -5.84 0.51
N PRO A 511 -15.96 -4.53 0.39
CA PRO A 511 -14.86 -3.84 1.05
C PRO A 511 -15.03 -3.90 2.58
N LEU A 512 -13.98 -4.20 3.32
CA LEU A 512 -14.03 -4.34 4.77
C LEU A 512 -13.29 -3.19 5.46
N TYR A 513 -11.97 -3.11 5.29
CA TYR A 513 -11.18 -2.04 5.87
C TYR A 513 -10.05 -1.61 4.94
N THR A 514 -9.52 -0.41 5.17
CA THR A 514 -8.36 0.08 4.45
C THR A 514 -7.12 -0.15 5.31
N PRO A 515 -6.19 -1.03 4.88
CA PRO A 515 -4.97 -1.30 5.60
C PRO A 515 -4.15 -0.02 5.80
N GLN A 516 -3.51 0.11 6.96
CA GLN A 516 -2.58 1.19 7.27
C GLN A 516 -1.28 0.61 7.80
N TYR A 517 -0.16 1.25 7.49
CA TYR A 517 1.13 0.90 8.07
C TYR A 517 1.33 1.63 9.39
N HIS A 518 1.65 0.87 10.42
CA HIS A 518 2.00 1.40 11.72
C HIS A 518 3.48 1.17 11.99
N LEU A 519 4.19 2.29 12.21
CA LEU A 519 5.60 2.28 12.57
C LEU A 519 5.76 2.83 13.99
N ALA A 520 6.74 2.33 14.71
CA ALA A 520 7.17 2.96 15.96
C ALA A 520 8.69 3.08 15.94
N ALA A 521 9.18 4.20 16.46
CA ALA A 521 10.61 4.53 16.51
C ALA A 521 11.00 5.09 17.87
N LYS A 522 12.29 5.00 18.21
CA LYS A 522 12.84 5.80 19.29
C LYS A 522 12.71 7.28 18.99
N ALA A 523 12.62 8.12 20.01
CA ALA A 523 12.45 9.57 19.86
C ALA A 523 13.60 10.27 19.11
N ASN A 524 14.80 9.65 19.10
CA ASN A 524 15.98 10.17 18.41
C ASN A 524 16.08 9.72 16.92
N VAL A 525 15.10 9.03 16.39
CA VAL A 525 15.01 8.66 14.97
C VAL A 525 14.13 9.68 14.25
N HIS A 526 14.62 10.22 13.17
CA HIS A 526 13.97 11.28 12.40
C HIS A 526 13.86 10.91 10.92
N GLY A 527 13.01 11.64 10.17
CA GLY A 527 12.83 11.43 8.74
C GLY A 527 11.96 10.22 8.39
N VAL A 528 11.26 9.63 9.37
CA VAL A 528 10.32 8.52 9.12
C VAL A 528 9.19 9.01 8.21
N GLY A 529 8.98 8.31 7.11
CA GLY A 529 8.00 8.69 6.10
C GLY A 529 7.39 7.50 5.35
N PHE A 530 6.52 7.84 4.42
CA PHE A 530 5.82 6.88 3.57
C PHE A 530 5.91 7.32 2.12
N GLU A 531 6.28 6.42 1.23
CA GLU A 531 6.46 6.67 -0.20
C GLU A 531 5.25 6.19 -1.00
N PRO A 532 4.60 7.05 -1.79
CA PRO A 532 3.39 6.69 -2.54
C PRO A 532 3.60 5.60 -3.58
N SER A 533 4.79 5.47 -4.15
CA SER A 533 5.10 4.43 -5.13
C SER A 533 5.38 3.06 -4.50
N LEU A 534 5.74 3.03 -3.21
CA LEU A 534 5.93 1.82 -2.43
C LEU A 534 4.65 1.35 -1.79
N ASP A 535 3.73 2.31 -1.62
CA ASP A 535 2.53 2.09 -0.85
C ASP A 535 2.79 1.58 0.56
N GLY A 536 3.79 2.15 1.16
CA GLY A 536 4.30 1.74 2.45
C GLY A 536 5.40 2.66 2.96
N PRO A 537 6.14 2.21 3.97
CA PRO A 537 7.27 2.96 4.50
C PRO A 537 8.26 3.36 3.42
N SER A 538 8.80 4.57 3.50
CA SER A 538 9.90 5.00 2.64
C SER A 538 11.16 4.16 2.88
N SER A 539 12.09 4.17 1.93
CA SER A 539 13.46 3.68 2.17
C SER A 539 14.14 4.48 3.29
N ALA A 540 15.33 4.05 3.69
CA ALA A 540 16.08 4.73 4.74
C ALA A 540 16.77 6.03 4.28
N TYR A 541 16.52 6.52 3.07
CA TYR A 541 17.23 7.67 2.49
C TYR A 541 17.11 8.94 3.33
N GLU A 542 15.90 9.25 3.81
CA GLU A 542 15.62 10.45 4.61
C GLU A 542 15.88 10.25 6.12
N LEU A 543 16.14 8.99 6.54
CA LEU A 543 16.31 8.69 7.96
C LEU A 543 17.65 9.20 8.50
N TRP A 544 17.61 9.70 9.73
CA TRP A 544 18.81 10.05 10.49
C TRP A 544 18.56 9.85 11.99
N VAL A 545 19.64 9.75 12.75
CA VAL A 545 19.59 9.55 14.20
C VAL A 545 20.39 10.65 14.89
N ASP A 546 19.84 11.21 15.96
CA ASP A 546 20.61 12.10 16.80
C ASP A 546 21.84 11.35 17.33
N LYS A 547 23.01 12.00 17.29
CA LYS A 547 24.14 11.53 18.07
C LYS A 547 23.72 11.62 19.53
N GLN A 548 23.50 10.46 20.16
CA GLN A 548 23.31 10.43 21.60
C GLN A 548 24.50 11.16 22.20
N GLY A 549 24.22 12.29 22.84
CA GLY A 549 25.23 12.95 23.65
C GLY A 549 25.71 11.90 24.65
N THR A 550 26.99 11.59 24.63
CA THR A 550 27.66 10.86 25.71
C THR A 550 27.49 11.71 26.95
N SER A 551 26.39 11.48 27.69
CA SER A 551 26.18 12.04 29.01
C SER A 551 26.92 11.20 30.02
#